data_dc744aed5fb6135e953319d3ef17e5fd
#
_entry.id   dc744aed5fb6135e953319d3ef17e5fd
#
_cell.length_a   1.000
_cell.length_b   1.000
_cell.length_c   1.000
_cell.angle_alpha   90.00
_cell.angle_beta   90.00
_cell.angle_gamma   90.00
#
_symmetry.space_group_name_H-M   'P 1'
#
loop_
_entity.id
_entity.type
_entity.pdbx_description
1 polymer ?
#
loop_
_entity_poly.entity_id
_entity_poly.type
_entity_poly.pdbx_seq_one_letter_code
_entity_poly.pdbx_strand_id
1 'polypeptide(L)'
;MKKKIFSAYDIIFIISVIAVFVYAVFVPPVHSVADQGDFERVMRPCGLDFPSDYSFYDYAVRFFYMKFTSVDLLLYVPRLLFLVPTTTFIFPTATTRLICLPFGAFDMRILAGIMFLWYATVCFFIQRKFKIENKFLHYIFLLFFIVVFFNGVNLTILNSLYGQSVMLVSFATVVLFGLYMFENVHDAKNSVIIFFTVSSCLLLGSKLQCAVFTPFLIIAVLYVGFKSNKRNLCIVCSIVLLWHGVGGYVINGGQLNLDTQYNSVFYGILKDSPNPKQDLIDMGLDEDMAADSGKHAYLDKSEYKYPPRSDIMNEKFHSKMSNGKLIKFYITHPLRLVSVMETTAQNAFTNKINLGTFEKKYGYAPNTSSYRFDLWENIREHLPKTLFFIIPSYAVFLLIGIVMLKKKNRYAVPFIFVILMGLIQFPMPYIGNGAADISKQLFLFNISFDFGLTVLIYMLFKTVSKKLSKKISKNS
;
A
#
# COMPACT_ATOMS: atom_id res chain seq x y z
N MET A 1 40.53 -17.41 -0.74
CA MET A 1 39.96 -16.10 -0.28
C MET A 1 38.56 -16.31 0.27
N LYS A 2 38.31 -16.08 1.57
CA LYS A 2 36.97 -16.08 2.14
C LYS A 2 36.18 -14.96 1.46
N LYS A 3 35.08 -15.28 0.74
CA LYS A 3 34.15 -14.27 0.22
C LYS A 3 33.70 -13.40 1.37
N LYS A 4 33.99 -12.09 1.35
CA LYS A 4 33.44 -11.14 2.34
C LYS A 4 31.93 -11.25 2.26
N ILE A 5 31.28 -11.56 3.38
CA ILE A 5 29.83 -11.72 3.50
C ILE A 5 29.12 -10.41 3.17
N PHE A 6 29.71 -9.28 3.57
CA PHE A 6 29.21 -7.94 3.31
C PHE A 6 30.23 -7.11 2.52
N SER A 7 29.75 -6.37 1.53
CA SER A 7 30.51 -5.36 0.82
C SER A 7 30.45 -4.01 1.57
N ALA A 8 31.33 -3.06 1.20
CA ALA A 8 31.25 -1.70 1.74
C ALA A 8 29.88 -1.04 1.46
N TYR A 9 29.28 -1.33 0.31
CA TYR A 9 27.94 -0.84 -0.05
C TYR A 9 26.85 -1.36 0.91
N ASP A 10 26.95 -2.63 1.31
CA ASP A 10 26.00 -3.25 2.24
C ASP A 10 26.09 -2.59 3.62
N ILE A 11 27.31 -2.31 4.10
CA ILE A 11 27.53 -1.64 5.39
C ILE A 11 26.99 -0.21 5.35
N ILE A 12 27.30 0.54 4.29
CA ILE A 12 26.80 1.91 4.11
C ILE A 12 25.29 1.91 4.07
N PHE A 13 24.65 0.99 3.31
CA PHE A 13 23.20 0.87 3.27
C PHE A 13 22.62 0.67 4.67
N ILE A 14 23.10 -0.33 5.41
CA ILE A 14 22.57 -0.67 6.74
C ILE A 14 22.70 0.52 7.70
N ILE A 15 23.88 1.13 7.77
CA ILE A 15 24.11 2.27 8.67
C ILE A 15 23.22 3.45 8.28
N SER A 16 23.13 3.76 6.98
CA SER A 16 22.34 4.90 6.51
C SER A 16 20.84 4.72 6.78
N VAL A 17 20.26 3.54 6.51
CA VAL A 17 18.82 3.33 6.72
C VAL A 17 18.46 3.33 8.22
N ILE A 18 19.33 2.81 9.08
CA ILE A 18 19.14 2.87 10.54
C ILE A 18 19.20 4.33 10.99
N ALA A 19 20.21 5.10 10.56
CA ALA A 19 20.36 6.50 10.92
C ALA A 19 19.15 7.34 10.47
N VAL A 20 18.68 7.13 9.23
CA VAL A 20 17.50 7.81 8.69
C VAL A 20 16.25 7.45 9.48
N PHE A 21 16.06 6.17 9.81
CA PHE A 21 14.88 5.74 10.60
C PHE A 21 14.88 6.36 12.00
N VAL A 22 16.01 6.30 12.70
CA VAL A 22 16.14 6.92 14.03
C VAL A 22 15.86 8.42 13.94
N TYR A 23 16.44 9.10 12.95
CA TYR A 23 16.25 10.53 12.75
C TYR A 23 14.78 10.88 12.41
N ALA A 24 14.15 10.15 11.49
CA ALA A 24 12.82 10.47 11.02
C ALA A 24 11.73 10.16 12.05
N VAL A 25 11.91 9.08 12.83
CA VAL A 25 10.84 8.55 13.69
C VAL A 25 11.09 8.80 15.17
N PHE A 26 12.33 8.61 15.67
CA PHE A 26 12.60 8.57 17.10
C PHE A 26 13.30 9.80 17.68
N VAL A 27 13.98 10.62 16.87
CA VAL A 27 14.52 11.88 17.40
C VAL A 27 13.35 12.78 17.82
N PRO A 28 13.32 13.29 19.07
CA PRO A 28 12.21 14.13 19.53
C PRO A 28 12.04 15.43 18.71
N PRO A 29 10.81 15.91 18.52
CA PRO A 29 9.55 15.28 18.91
C PRO A 29 9.27 14.04 18.03
N VAL A 30 8.87 12.93 18.69
CA VAL A 30 8.50 11.69 17.99
C VAL A 30 7.22 11.94 17.19
N HIS A 31 7.27 11.62 15.91
CA HIS A 31 6.17 11.84 14.97
C HIS A 31 5.49 10.52 14.58
N SER A 32 4.19 10.53 14.48
CA SER A 32 3.37 9.42 14.04
C SER A 32 2.13 9.91 13.31
N VAL A 33 1.23 9.00 12.99
CA VAL A 33 -0.06 9.27 12.35
C VAL A 33 -1.19 8.89 13.32
N ALA A 34 -2.10 9.83 13.59
CA ALA A 34 -3.25 9.63 14.47
C ALA A 34 -4.31 8.72 13.84
N ASP A 35 -5.14 8.11 14.69
CA ASP A 35 -6.26 7.29 14.24
C ASP A 35 -7.38 8.13 13.62
N GLN A 36 -8.01 7.58 12.60
CA GLN A 36 -9.23 8.07 11.96
C GLN A 36 -10.35 6.99 12.00
N GLY A 37 -10.28 6.06 12.96
CA GLY A 37 -11.20 4.93 13.08
C GLY A 37 -10.69 3.63 12.41
N ASP A 38 -9.52 3.65 11.76
CA ASP A 38 -8.94 2.47 11.12
C ASP A 38 -8.22 1.53 12.10
N PHE A 39 -7.79 2.04 13.27
CA PHE A 39 -6.95 1.28 14.21
C PHE A 39 -7.71 0.17 14.93
N GLU A 40 -9.00 0.31 15.16
CA GLU A 40 -9.81 -0.70 15.84
C GLU A 40 -9.76 -2.06 15.16
N ARG A 41 -9.62 -2.10 13.84
CA ARG A 41 -9.48 -3.35 13.07
C ARG A 41 -8.25 -4.15 13.45
N VAL A 42 -7.22 -3.49 13.97
CA VAL A 42 -5.97 -4.10 14.42
C VAL A 42 -5.99 -4.27 15.94
N MET A 43 -6.46 -3.23 16.66
CA MET A 43 -6.43 -3.19 18.12
C MET A 43 -7.32 -4.25 18.74
N ARG A 44 -8.60 -4.32 18.37
CA ARG A 44 -9.57 -5.26 18.96
C ARG A 44 -9.13 -6.72 18.84
N PRO A 45 -8.72 -7.22 17.64
CA PRO A 45 -8.22 -8.60 17.53
C PRO A 45 -6.95 -8.88 18.31
N CYS A 46 -6.15 -7.84 18.60
CA CYS A 46 -4.92 -7.97 19.38
C CYS A 46 -5.13 -7.74 20.88
N GLY A 47 -6.36 -7.49 21.35
CA GLY A 47 -6.63 -7.16 22.74
C GLY A 47 -5.94 -5.89 23.19
N LEU A 48 -6.07 -4.85 22.39
CA LEU A 48 -5.56 -3.50 22.64
C LEU A 48 -6.71 -2.51 22.68
N ASP A 49 -6.57 -1.48 23.53
CA ASP A 49 -7.49 -0.37 23.59
C ASP A 49 -6.74 0.93 23.91
N PHE A 50 -7.36 2.05 23.61
CA PHE A 50 -6.84 3.35 24.00
C PHE A 50 -6.76 3.50 25.52
N PRO A 51 -5.87 4.35 26.05
CA PRO A 51 -5.89 4.73 27.46
C PRO A 51 -7.27 5.23 27.88
N SER A 52 -7.63 5.08 29.15
CA SER A 52 -8.96 5.42 29.69
C SER A 52 -9.32 6.90 29.57
N ASP A 53 -8.30 7.77 29.47
CA ASP A 53 -8.41 9.22 29.32
C ASP A 53 -8.30 9.67 27.84
N TYR A 54 -8.38 8.73 26.87
CA TYR A 54 -8.33 9.03 25.44
C TYR A 54 -9.54 9.87 25.01
N SER A 55 -9.23 10.95 24.27
CA SER A 55 -10.23 11.72 23.53
C SER A 55 -9.88 11.68 22.05
N PHE A 56 -10.88 11.50 21.18
CA PHE A 56 -10.70 11.50 19.73
C PHE A 56 -10.01 12.78 19.22
N TYR A 57 -10.24 13.91 19.90
CA TYR A 57 -9.65 15.20 19.55
C TYR A 57 -8.28 15.46 20.20
N ASP A 58 -7.80 14.56 21.05
CA ASP A 58 -6.52 14.70 21.76
C ASP A 58 -5.51 13.69 21.24
N TYR A 59 -5.15 13.82 19.99
CA TYR A 59 -4.26 12.88 19.30
C TYR A 59 -2.82 12.89 19.81
N ALA A 60 -2.39 13.98 20.44
CA ALA A 60 -0.98 14.27 20.66
C ALA A 60 -0.33 13.50 21.82
N VAL A 61 -1.09 12.79 22.67
CA VAL A 61 -0.55 12.29 23.94
C VAL A 61 -0.49 10.79 24.06
N ARG A 62 -1.38 10.07 23.39
CA ARG A 62 -1.73 8.70 23.81
C ARG A 62 -1.41 7.66 22.78
N PHE A 63 -0.84 8.12 21.71
CA PHE A 63 -0.71 7.36 20.50
C PHE A 63 0.36 6.28 20.60
N PHE A 64 1.37 6.48 21.44
CA PHE A 64 2.48 5.53 21.55
C PHE A 64 2.20 4.40 22.53
N TYR A 65 1.25 4.56 23.44
CA TYR A 65 0.92 3.56 24.45
C TYR A 65 -0.55 3.18 24.39
N MET A 66 -0.82 1.88 24.39
CA MET A 66 -2.17 1.32 24.45
C MET A 66 -2.26 0.35 25.61
N LYS A 67 -3.41 0.31 26.27
CA LYS A 67 -3.66 -0.66 27.34
C LYS A 67 -3.99 -2.03 26.78
N PHE A 68 -3.67 -3.08 27.54
CA PHE A 68 -4.09 -4.42 27.21
C PHE A 68 -5.53 -4.65 27.68
N THR A 69 -6.29 -5.34 26.82
CA THR A 69 -7.65 -5.80 27.11
C THR A 69 -7.79 -7.29 26.80
N SER A 70 -8.93 -7.87 27.20
CA SER A 70 -9.30 -9.21 26.75
C SER A 70 -9.55 -9.22 25.24
N VAL A 71 -9.13 -10.33 24.60
CA VAL A 71 -9.47 -10.60 23.20
C VAL A 71 -10.81 -11.32 23.17
N ASP A 72 -11.72 -10.90 22.31
CA ASP A 72 -12.93 -11.66 22.02
C ASP A 72 -12.58 -12.88 21.15
N LEU A 73 -12.23 -13.97 21.83
CA LEU A 73 -11.82 -15.21 21.16
C LEU A 73 -12.94 -15.80 20.30
N LEU A 74 -14.21 -15.67 20.72
CA LEU A 74 -15.35 -16.20 19.96
C LEU A 74 -15.49 -15.48 18.60
N LEU A 75 -15.16 -14.21 18.56
CA LEU A 75 -15.23 -13.42 17.31
C LEU A 75 -14.01 -13.64 16.39
N TYR A 76 -12.81 -13.73 16.96
CA TYR A 76 -11.56 -13.66 16.17
C TYR A 76 -10.91 -15.01 15.90
N VAL A 77 -11.06 -16.03 16.78
CA VAL A 77 -10.48 -17.35 16.55
C VAL A 77 -10.97 -18.00 15.26
N PRO A 78 -12.27 -18.02 14.92
CA PRO A 78 -12.72 -18.58 13.66
C PRO A 78 -12.07 -17.90 12.45
N ARG A 79 -11.92 -16.58 12.47
CA ARG A 79 -11.27 -15.83 11.37
C ARG A 79 -9.80 -16.18 11.23
N LEU A 80 -9.09 -16.37 12.34
CA LEU A 80 -7.68 -16.80 12.33
C LEU A 80 -7.52 -18.23 11.83
N LEU A 81 -8.39 -19.14 12.25
CA LEU A 81 -8.38 -20.54 11.80
C LEU A 81 -8.61 -20.67 10.29
N PHE A 82 -9.49 -19.84 9.72
CA PHE A 82 -9.72 -19.79 8.28
C PHE A 82 -8.71 -18.89 7.52
N LEU A 83 -7.67 -18.38 8.20
CA LEU A 83 -6.67 -17.48 7.63
C LEU A 83 -7.27 -16.22 6.97
N VAL A 84 -8.39 -15.74 7.49
CA VAL A 84 -9.07 -14.53 7.02
C VAL A 84 -9.23 -13.52 8.16
N PRO A 85 -8.12 -12.98 8.67
CA PRO A 85 -8.15 -11.95 9.71
C PRO A 85 -8.81 -10.66 9.20
N THR A 86 -9.24 -9.79 10.10
CA THR A 86 -9.76 -8.45 9.75
C THR A 86 -8.75 -7.63 8.96
N THR A 87 -7.48 -7.80 9.28
CA THR A 87 -6.32 -7.33 8.52
C THR A 87 -5.10 -8.18 8.88
N THR A 88 -4.18 -8.36 7.94
CA THR A 88 -2.92 -9.07 8.21
C THR A 88 -1.96 -8.28 9.11
N PHE A 89 -2.24 -7.03 9.40
CA PHE A 89 -1.48 -6.23 10.35
C PHE A 89 -1.56 -6.79 11.79
N ILE A 90 -2.54 -7.61 12.09
CA ILE A 90 -2.63 -8.25 13.41
C ILE A 90 -1.42 -9.14 13.72
N PHE A 91 -0.75 -9.74 12.73
CA PHE A 91 0.39 -10.62 12.98
C PHE A 91 1.59 -9.88 13.61
N PRO A 92 2.14 -8.82 13.00
CA PRO A 92 3.22 -8.07 13.65
C PRO A 92 2.75 -7.34 14.92
N THR A 93 1.48 -6.89 14.98
CA THR A 93 0.93 -6.24 16.17
C THR A 93 0.80 -7.22 17.34
N ALA A 94 0.29 -8.43 17.13
CA ALA A 94 0.22 -9.47 18.15
C ALA A 94 1.62 -9.89 18.63
N THR A 95 2.59 -10.01 17.72
CA THR A 95 3.99 -10.27 18.07
C THR A 95 4.54 -9.15 18.96
N THR A 96 4.28 -7.90 18.60
CA THR A 96 4.69 -6.73 19.40
C THR A 96 4.01 -6.75 20.78
N ARG A 97 2.71 -7.08 20.83
CA ARG A 97 1.99 -7.22 22.10
C ARG A 97 2.67 -8.22 23.03
N LEU A 98 3.07 -9.40 22.51
CA LEU A 98 3.79 -10.40 23.30
C LEU A 98 5.12 -9.85 23.85
N ILE A 99 5.88 -9.09 23.05
CA ILE A 99 7.11 -8.46 23.48
C ILE A 99 6.84 -7.39 24.55
N CYS A 100 5.72 -6.71 24.47
CA CYS A 100 5.34 -5.64 25.39
C CYS A 100 4.71 -6.13 26.70
N LEU A 101 4.33 -7.41 26.84
CA LEU A 101 3.72 -7.95 28.06
C LEU A 101 4.48 -7.62 29.36
N PRO A 102 5.82 -7.73 29.42
CA PRO A 102 6.58 -7.39 30.63
C PRO A 102 6.52 -5.90 31.01
N PHE A 103 6.17 -5.03 30.06
CA PHE A 103 6.13 -3.59 30.29
C PHE A 103 4.73 -3.06 30.68
N GLY A 104 3.72 -3.93 30.73
CA GLY A 104 2.36 -3.61 31.16
C GLY A 104 1.53 -2.79 30.19
N ALA A 105 2.09 -2.33 29.06
CA ALA A 105 1.39 -1.59 28.01
C ALA A 105 2.01 -1.89 26.65
N PHE A 106 1.21 -1.81 25.60
CA PHE A 106 1.69 -1.89 24.23
C PHE A 106 2.38 -0.57 23.84
N ASP A 107 3.55 -0.65 23.26
CA ASP A 107 4.29 0.52 22.76
C ASP A 107 4.39 0.46 21.23
N MET A 108 3.76 1.43 20.56
CA MET A 108 3.76 1.57 19.10
C MET A 108 5.17 1.68 18.51
N ARG A 109 6.11 2.25 19.26
CA ARG A 109 7.49 2.43 18.80
C ARG A 109 8.25 1.12 18.67
N ILE A 110 7.89 0.10 19.46
CA ILE A 110 8.43 -1.26 19.32
C ILE A 110 7.89 -1.89 18.04
N LEU A 111 6.59 -1.71 17.75
CA LEU A 111 6.01 -2.12 16.47
C LEU A 111 6.72 -1.45 15.29
N ALA A 112 6.95 -0.15 15.36
CA ALA A 112 7.69 0.60 14.34
C ALA A 112 9.08 0.00 14.08
N GLY A 113 9.80 -0.38 15.15
CA GLY A 113 11.10 -1.04 15.06
C GLY A 113 11.03 -2.40 14.35
N ILE A 114 10.03 -3.23 14.68
CA ILE A 114 9.79 -4.53 14.02
C ILE A 114 9.47 -4.35 12.53
N MET A 115 8.55 -3.44 12.21
CA MET A 115 8.16 -3.16 10.84
C MET A 115 9.33 -2.60 10.02
N PHE A 116 10.13 -1.70 10.61
CA PHE A 116 11.33 -1.17 9.99
C PHE A 116 12.37 -2.26 9.73
N LEU A 117 12.66 -3.12 10.71
CA LEU A 117 13.62 -4.20 10.55
C LEU A 117 13.22 -5.14 9.41
N TRP A 118 11.94 -5.47 9.31
CA TRP A 118 11.42 -6.26 8.20
C TRP A 118 11.58 -5.53 6.88
N TYR A 119 11.13 -4.27 6.78
CA TYR A 119 11.23 -3.46 5.56
C TYR A 119 12.67 -3.27 5.11
N ALA A 120 13.57 -2.88 6.03
CA ALA A 120 14.99 -2.67 5.74
C ALA A 120 15.69 -3.95 5.26
N THR A 121 15.37 -5.11 5.87
CA THR A 121 15.89 -6.41 5.43
C THR A 121 15.46 -6.74 4.01
N VAL A 122 14.19 -6.55 3.68
CA VAL A 122 13.66 -6.79 2.34
C VAL A 122 14.32 -5.85 1.30
N CYS A 123 14.38 -4.56 1.61
CA CYS A 123 15.00 -3.56 0.75
C CYS A 123 16.52 -3.81 0.57
N PHE A 124 17.21 -4.30 1.62
CA PHE A 124 18.59 -4.72 1.55
C PHE A 124 18.82 -5.80 0.48
N PHE A 125 17.96 -6.80 0.41
CA PHE A 125 18.09 -7.84 -0.60
C PHE A 125 17.64 -7.37 -2.00
N ILE A 126 16.66 -6.46 -2.08
CA ILE A 126 16.24 -5.85 -3.37
C ILE A 126 17.38 -5.00 -3.94
N GLN A 127 17.99 -4.11 -3.15
CA GLN A 127 19.05 -3.23 -3.63
C GLN A 127 20.26 -3.99 -4.15
N ARG A 128 20.58 -5.16 -3.58
CA ARG A 128 21.69 -6.04 -4.06
C ARG A 128 21.47 -6.61 -5.47
N LYS A 129 20.24 -6.54 -6.01
CA LYS A 129 19.95 -6.92 -7.41
C LYS A 129 20.38 -5.83 -8.40
N PHE A 130 20.53 -4.58 -7.96
CA PHE A 130 20.99 -3.47 -8.76
C PHE A 130 22.52 -3.37 -8.74
N LYS A 131 23.18 -3.92 -9.79
CA LYS A 131 24.64 -3.91 -9.89
C LYS A 131 25.09 -2.91 -10.95
N ILE A 132 25.90 -1.92 -10.56
CA ILE A 132 26.54 -0.92 -11.43
C ILE A 132 28.06 -1.10 -11.27
N GLU A 133 28.79 -1.27 -12.38
CA GLU A 133 30.23 -1.57 -12.37
C GLU A 133 31.06 -0.38 -11.87
N ASN A 134 30.70 0.84 -12.28
CA ASN A 134 31.35 2.06 -11.79
C ASN A 134 30.96 2.30 -10.34
N LYS A 135 31.96 2.31 -9.44
CA LYS A 135 31.74 2.46 -7.99
C LYS A 135 31.05 3.78 -7.62
N PHE A 136 31.45 4.89 -8.25
CA PHE A 136 30.87 6.20 -7.96
C PHE A 136 29.36 6.26 -8.32
N LEU A 137 29.03 5.80 -9.53
CA LEU A 137 27.62 5.72 -9.95
C LEU A 137 26.82 4.75 -9.08
N HIS A 138 27.45 3.69 -8.57
CA HIS A 138 26.79 2.77 -7.66
C HIS A 138 26.46 3.43 -6.31
N TYR A 139 27.35 4.24 -5.75
CA TYR A 139 27.09 5.00 -4.52
C TYR A 139 25.98 6.04 -4.73
N ILE A 140 25.97 6.76 -5.83
CA ILE A 140 24.90 7.73 -6.14
C ILE A 140 23.56 7.01 -6.26
N PHE A 141 23.53 5.85 -6.95
CA PHE A 141 22.31 5.06 -7.04
C PHE A 141 21.84 4.53 -5.68
N LEU A 142 22.75 4.09 -4.83
CA LEU A 142 22.44 3.64 -3.48
C LEU A 142 21.81 4.76 -2.64
N LEU A 143 22.40 5.97 -2.70
CA LEU A 143 21.86 7.15 -2.03
C LEU A 143 20.45 7.49 -2.57
N PHE A 144 20.28 7.49 -3.89
CA PHE A 144 18.98 7.69 -4.52
C PHE A 144 17.95 6.65 -4.03
N PHE A 145 18.31 5.37 -3.99
CA PHE A 145 17.45 4.30 -3.49
C PHE A 145 17.02 4.54 -2.03
N ILE A 146 17.94 4.96 -1.16
CA ILE A 146 17.66 5.29 0.24
C ILE A 146 16.71 6.48 0.32
N VAL A 147 16.97 7.56 -0.40
CA VAL A 147 16.13 8.78 -0.40
C VAL A 147 14.72 8.49 -0.87
N VAL A 148 14.54 7.61 -1.86
CA VAL A 148 13.23 7.24 -2.40
C VAL A 148 12.46 6.33 -1.45
N PHE A 149 13.04 5.20 -1.05
CA PHE A 149 12.29 4.17 -0.33
C PHE A 149 12.28 4.35 1.19
N PHE A 150 13.26 5.02 1.75
CA PHE A 150 13.34 5.33 3.18
C PHE A 150 13.04 6.81 3.48
N ASN A 151 12.21 7.47 2.65
CA ASN A 151 11.77 8.82 2.96
C ASN A 151 10.97 8.85 4.27
N GLY A 152 10.98 10.01 4.95
CA GLY A 152 10.41 10.15 6.27
C GLY A 152 8.90 9.89 6.34
N VAL A 153 8.16 10.13 5.25
CA VAL A 153 6.72 9.84 5.19
C VAL A 153 6.47 8.33 5.24
N ASN A 154 7.20 7.55 4.43
CA ASN A 154 7.11 6.09 4.44
C ASN A 154 7.56 5.50 5.78
N LEU A 155 8.57 6.09 6.44
CA LEU A 155 9.05 5.61 7.73
C LEU A 155 8.10 5.97 8.87
N THR A 156 7.48 7.15 8.84
CA THR A 156 6.51 7.58 9.87
C THR A 156 5.27 6.70 9.88
N ILE A 157 4.80 6.22 8.71
CA ILE A 157 3.65 5.32 8.64
C ILE A 157 3.90 3.98 9.34
N LEU A 158 5.16 3.53 9.45
CA LEU A 158 5.52 2.33 10.21
C LEU A 158 5.29 2.50 11.73
N ASN A 159 5.27 3.74 12.22
CA ASN A 159 4.93 4.09 13.60
C ASN A 159 3.43 4.36 13.76
N SER A 160 2.58 3.55 13.13
CA SER A 160 1.13 3.66 13.20
C SER A 160 0.46 2.30 13.00
N LEU A 161 -0.83 2.20 13.31
CA LEU A 161 -1.64 1.00 12.99
C LEU A 161 -2.41 1.12 11.67
N TYR A 162 -2.06 2.06 10.81
CA TYR A 162 -2.64 2.13 9.47
C TYR A 162 -2.21 0.94 8.60
N GLY A 163 -3.17 0.38 7.87
CA GLY A 163 -2.93 -0.73 6.94
C GLY A 163 -1.85 -0.47 5.89
N GLN A 164 -1.52 0.80 5.60
CA GLN A 164 -0.41 1.18 4.72
C GLN A 164 0.95 0.70 5.24
N SER A 165 1.14 0.61 6.56
CA SER A 165 2.37 0.08 7.15
C SER A 165 2.64 -1.36 6.70
N VAL A 166 1.70 -2.29 6.96
CA VAL A 166 1.85 -3.69 6.54
C VAL A 166 1.78 -3.83 5.02
N MET A 167 1.02 -2.97 4.34
CA MET A 167 0.91 -2.95 2.88
C MET A 167 2.26 -2.63 2.22
N LEU A 168 3.00 -1.63 2.73
CA LEU A 168 4.34 -1.27 2.24
C LEU A 168 5.31 -2.45 2.38
N VAL A 169 5.37 -3.02 3.58
CA VAL A 169 6.33 -4.08 3.90
C VAL A 169 6.02 -5.37 3.16
N SER A 170 4.75 -5.77 3.11
CA SER A 170 4.33 -6.97 2.37
C SER A 170 4.47 -6.80 0.86
N PHE A 171 4.18 -5.62 0.31
CA PHE A 171 4.42 -5.33 -1.11
C PHE A 171 5.91 -5.46 -1.47
N ALA A 172 6.79 -4.84 -0.70
CA ALA A 172 8.24 -4.99 -0.89
C ALA A 172 8.67 -6.46 -0.80
N THR A 173 8.07 -7.24 0.12
CA THR A 173 8.36 -8.67 0.28
C THR A 173 7.89 -9.48 -0.91
N VAL A 174 6.71 -9.19 -1.47
CA VAL A 174 6.22 -9.79 -2.73
C VAL A 174 7.17 -9.48 -3.89
N VAL A 175 7.64 -8.24 -4.00
CA VAL A 175 8.64 -7.86 -5.01
C VAL A 175 9.92 -8.67 -4.83
N LEU A 176 10.46 -8.79 -3.62
CA LEU A 176 11.68 -9.55 -3.35
C LEU A 176 11.54 -11.03 -3.75
N PHE A 177 10.50 -11.70 -3.28
CA PHE A 177 10.31 -13.12 -3.59
C PHE A 177 9.91 -13.33 -5.06
N GLY A 178 9.21 -12.37 -5.67
CA GLY A 178 9.00 -12.33 -7.12
C GLY A 178 10.32 -12.28 -7.88
N LEU A 179 11.26 -11.41 -7.49
CA LEU A 179 12.60 -11.37 -8.10
C LEU A 179 13.34 -12.70 -7.96
N TYR A 180 13.30 -13.34 -6.79
CA TYR A 180 13.92 -14.66 -6.60
C TYR A 180 13.22 -15.77 -7.41
N MET A 181 11.89 -15.75 -7.46
CA MET A 181 11.09 -16.76 -8.15
C MET A 181 11.35 -16.73 -9.67
N PHE A 182 11.47 -15.53 -10.25
CA PHE A 182 11.73 -15.36 -11.69
C PHE A 182 13.21 -15.33 -12.05
N GLU A 183 14.12 -15.20 -11.08
CA GLU A 183 15.57 -15.28 -11.32
C GLU A 183 15.97 -16.62 -11.93
N ASN A 184 15.33 -17.70 -11.52
CA ASN A 184 15.48 -19.03 -12.09
C ASN A 184 14.13 -19.75 -12.17
N VAL A 185 13.29 -19.32 -13.10
CA VAL A 185 11.90 -19.78 -13.23
C VAL A 185 11.76 -21.29 -13.46
N HIS A 186 12.74 -21.91 -14.14
CA HIS A 186 12.74 -23.34 -14.43
C HIS A 186 13.12 -24.19 -13.22
N ASP A 187 13.84 -23.64 -12.26
CA ASP A 187 14.28 -24.29 -11.02
C ASP A 187 13.96 -23.43 -9.80
N ALA A 188 12.75 -22.85 -9.75
CA ALA A 188 12.30 -22.08 -8.61
C ALA A 188 12.19 -22.98 -7.38
N LYS A 189 12.85 -22.61 -6.27
CA LYS A 189 12.82 -23.39 -5.03
C LYS A 189 11.41 -23.36 -4.41
N ASN A 190 10.97 -24.49 -3.83
CA ASN A 190 9.66 -24.58 -3.14
C ASN A 190 9.50 -23.51 -2.07
N SER A 191 10.56 -23.27 -1.27
CA SER A 191 10.56 -22.22 -0.24
C SER A 191 10.30 -20.85 -0.81
N VAL A 192 10.86 -20.49 -1.98
CA VAL A 192 10.64 -19.19 -2.63
C VAL A 192 9.20 -19.04 -3.09
N ILE A 193 8.59 -20.09 -3.66
CA ILE A 193 7.17 -20.09 -4.07
C ILE A 193 6.28 -19.93 -2.85
N ILE A 194 6.56 -20.65 -1.75
CA ILE A 194 5.80 -20.56 -0.50
C ILE A 194 5.93 -19.16 0.11
N PHE A 195 7.15 -18.61 0.21
CA PHE A 195 7.35 -17.26 0.75
C PHE A 195 6.71 -16.17 -0.12
N PHE A 196 6.73 -16.33 -1.46
CA PHE A 196 5.98 -15.45 -2.35
C PHE A 196 4.48 -15.53 -2.07
N THR A 197 3.92 -16.72 -1.89
CA THR A 197 2.49 -16.92 -1.57
C THR A 197 2.13 -16.31 -0.22
N VAL A 198 2.92 -16.59 0.83
CA VAL A 198 2.69 -16.03 2.17
C VAL A 198 2.76 -14.49 2.15
N SER A 199 3.78 -13.92 1.52
CA SER A 199 3.88 -12.45 1.40
C SER A 199 2.74 -11.85 0.58
N SER A 200 2.26 -12.57 -0.43
CA SER A 200 1.08 -12.19 -1.21
C SER A 200 -0.20 -12.23 -0.37
N CYS A 201 -0.39 -13.24 0.48
CA CYS A 201 -1.49 -13.29 1.44
C CYS A 201 -1.43 -12.11 2.43
N LEU A 202 -0.24 -11.77 2.94
CA LEU A 202 -0.06 -10.61 3.80
C LEU A 202 -0.44 -9.29 3.09
N LEU A 203 -0.08 -9.14 1.82
CA LEU A 203 -0.46 -8.00 1.01
C LEU A 203 -1.98 -7.95 0.76
N LEU A 204 -2.59 -9.06 0.33
CA LEU A 204 -4.02 -9.14 0.04
C LEU A 204 -4.87 -8.82 1.28
N GLY A 205 -4.46 -9.29 2.46
CA GLY A 205 -5.15 -9.02 3.72
C GLY A 205 -4.77 -7.71 4.41
N SER A 206 -3.87 -6.91 3.83
CA SER A 206 -3.47 -5.63 4.43
C SER A 206 -4.59 -4.58 4.37
N LYS A 207 -5.26 -4.49 3.23
CA LYS A 207 -6.42 -3.62 2.96
C LYS A 207 -7.31 -4.27 1.90
N LEU A 208 -8.62 -4.03 1.98
CA LEU A 208 -9.60 -4.60 1.03
C LEU A 208 -9.28 -4.23 -0.43
N GLN A 209 -8.76 -3.03 -0.68
CA GLN A 209 -8.35 -2.60 -2.02
C GLN A 209 -7.27 -3.49 -2.66
N CYS A 210 -6.51 -4.25 -1.88
CA CYS A 210 -5.48 -5.15 -2.40
C CYS A 210 -6.06 -6.44 -3.00
N ALA A 211 -7.32 -6.77 -2.73
CA ALA A 211 -7.97 -7.98 -3.27
C ALA A 211 -7.94 -8.04 -4.80
N VAL A 212 -7.91 -6.89 -5.49
CA VAL A 212 -7.81 -6.81 -6.96
C VAL A 212 -6.51 -7.41 -7.52
N PHE A 213 -5.47 -7.60 -6.70
CA PHE A 213 -4.22 -8.23 -7.12
C PHE A 213 -4.31 -9.75 -7.21
N THR A 214 -5.34 -10.37 -6.64
CA THR A 214 -5.48 -11.83 -6.58
C THR A 214 -5.26 -12.53 -7.92
N PRO A 215 -5.92 -12.17 -9.04
CA PRO A 215 -5.72 -12.85 -10.31
C PRO A 215 -4.29 -12.75 -10.83
N PHE A 216 -3.63 -11.61 -10.63
CA PHE A 216 -2.24 -11.40 -11.10
C PHE A 216 -1.25 -12.25 -10.32
N LEU A 217 -1.44 -12.36 -8.99
CA LEU A 217 -0.60 -13.19 -8.12
C LEU A 217 -0.78 -14.67 -8.46
N ILE A 218 -2.00 -15.11 -8.72
CA ILE A 218 -2.31 -16.48 -9.15
C ILE A 218 -1.64 -16.78 -10.50
N ILE A 219 -1.77 -15.88 -11.49
CA ILE A 219 -1.13 -16.04 -12.80
C ILE A 219 0.39 -16.18 -12.66
N ALA A 220 1.02 -15.36 -11.81
CA ALA A 220 2.46 -15.43 -11.56
C ALA A 220 2.87 -16.79 -11.00
N VAL A 221 2.15 -17.28 -9.98
CA VAL A 221 2.42 -18.58 -9.35
C VAL A 221 2.20 -19.74 -10.32
N LEU A 222 1.08 -19.75 -11.05
CA LEU A 222 0.78 -20.80 -12.05
C LEU A 222 1.80 -20.83 -13.17
N TYR A 223 2.19 -19.66 -13.68
CA TYR A 223 3.24 -19.58 -14.70
C TYR A 223 4.55 -20.25 -14.25
N VAL A 224 4.99 -19.98 -13.02
CA VAL A 224 6.16 -20.62 -12.44
C VAL A 224 5.94 -22.13 -12.28
N GLY A 225 4.76 -22.56 -11.83
CA GLY A 225 4.41 -23.98 -11.70
C GLY A 225 4.51 -24.74 -13.01
N PHE A 226 4.06 -24.14 -14.12
CA PHE A 226 4.19 -24.72 -15.46
C PHE A 226 5.66 -24.79 -15.95
N LYS A 227 6.47 -23.77 -15.61
CA LYS A 227 7.88 -23.70 -16.06
C LYS A 227 8.83 -24.55 -15.21
N SER A 228 8.56 -24.69 -13.91
CA SER A 228 9.43 -25.40 -12.95
C SER A 228 9.03 -26.84 -12.66
N ASN A 229 8.03 -27.37 -13.36
CA ASN A 229 7.42 -28.69 -13.10
C ASN A 229 6.88 -28.89 -11.65
N LYS A 230 6.43 -27.79 -11.01
CA LYS A 230 5.91 -27.76 -9.62
C LYS A 230 4.41 -27.47 -9.58
N ARG A 231 3.66 -28.05 -10.54
CA ARG A 231 2.24 -27.76 -10.76
C ARG A 231 1.41 -27.91 -9.50
N ASN A 232 1.54 -29.05 -8.78
CA ASN A 232 0.72 -29.32 -7.60
C ASN A 232 0.91 -28.29 -6.49
N LEU A 233 2.19 -27.93 -6.18
CA LEU A 233 2.47 -26.88 -5.20
C LEU A 233 1.85 -25.54 -5.63
N CYS A 234 2.01 -25.16 -6.90
CA CYS A 234 1.50 -23.89 -7.39
C CYS A 234 -0.04 -23.84 -7.48
N ILE A 235 -0.70 -24.98 -7.73
CA ILE A 235 -2.17 -25.08 -7.65
C ILE A 235 -2.62 -24.84 -6.21
N VAL A 236 -2.01 -25.50 -5.22
CA VAL A 236 -2.32 -25.29 -3.79
C VAL A 236 -2.09 -23.82 -3.41
N CYS A 237 -0.96 -23.24 -3.78
CA CYS A 237 -0.66 -21.83 -3.54
C CYS A 237 -1.71 -20.90 -4.18
N SER A 238 -2.17 -21.24 -5.39
CA SER A 238 -3.21 -20.45 -6.09
C SER A 238 -4.56 -20.53 -5.39
N ILE A 239 -4.94 -21.69 -4.87
CA ILE A 239 -6.16 -21.86 -4.06
C ILE A 239 -6.07 -21.01 -2.77
N VAL A 240 -4.92 -21.04 -2.09
CA VAL A 240 -4.68 -20.21 -0.90
C VAL A 240 -4.79 -18.73 -1.22
N LEU A 241 -4.21 -18.26 -2.34
CA LEU A 241 -4.31 -16.87 -2.78
C LEU A 241 -5.75 -16.48 -3.12
N LEU A 242 -6.49 -17.35 -3.81
CA LEU A 242 -7.90 -17.12 -4.14
C LEU A 242 -8.75 -17.01 -2.87
N TRP A 243 -8.58 -17.96 -1.94
CA TRP A 243 -9.27 -17.94 -0.66
C TRP A 243 -8.96 -16.68 0.14
N HIS A 244 -7.68 -16.30 0.24
CA HIS A 244 -7.26 -15.15 1.02
C HIS A 244 -7.70 -13.82 0.41
N GLY A 245 -7.61 -13.67 -0.92
CA GLY A 245 -8.01 -12.45 -1.62
C GLY A 245 -9.53 -12.30 -1.74
N VAL A 246 -10.22 -13.26 -2.34
CA VAL A 246 -11.66 -13.19 -2.55
C VAL A 246 -12.41 -13.46 -1.24
N GLY A 247 -12.06 -14.52 -0.51
CA GLY A 247 -12.68 -14.84 0.78
C GLY A 247 -12.46 -13.72 1.79
N GLY A 248 -11.24 -13.16 1.84
CA GLY A 248 -10.92 -12.00 2.68
C GLY A 248 -11.77 -10.78 2.36
N TYR A 249 -11.95 -10.47 1.07
CA TYR A 249 -12.80 -9.37 0.63
C TYR A 249 -14.27 -9.58 1.04
N VAL A 250 -14.82 -10.76 0.81
CA VAL A 250 -16.23 -11.07 1.12
C VAL A 250 -16.47 -11.05 2.64
N ILE A 251 -15.60 -11.70 3.42
CA ILE A 251 -15.80 -11.85 4.88
C ILE A 251 -15.57 -10.52 5.61
N ASN A 252 -14.58 -9.73 5.20
CA ASN A 252 -14.20 -8.49 5.89
C ASN A 252 -14.87 -7.25 5.30
N GLY A 253 -15.53 -7.36 4.15
CA GLY A 253 -16.20 -6.23 3.50
C GLY A 253 -17.34 -5.65 4.35
N GLY A 254 -18.35 -6.47 4.68
CA GLY A 254 -19.45 -6.08 5.56
C GLY A 254 -19.90 -4.63 5.44
N GLN A 255 -20.03 -3.96 6.59
CA GLN A 255 -20.42 -2.54 6.66
C GLN A 255 -19.49 -1.59 5.90
N LEU A 256 -18.18 -1.91 5.84
CA LEU A 256 -17.23 -1.09 5.10
C LEU A 256 -17.53 -1.06 3.60
N ASN A 257 -17.95 -2.19 3.03
CA ASN A 257 -18.36 -2.23 1.63
C ASN A 257 -19.62 -1.39 1.38
N LEU A 258 -20.54 -1.33 2.33
CA LEU A 258 -21.73 -0.49 2.25
C LEU A 258 -21.35 1.00 2.27
N ASP A 259 -20.50 1.41 3.20
CA ASP A 259 -20.03 2.80 3.31
C ASP A 259 -19.25 3.23 2.06
N THR A 260 -18.36 2.39 1.56
CA THR A 260 -17.57 2.71 0.36
C THR A 260 -18.44 2.71 -0.91
N GLN A 261 -19.43 1.83 -1.01
CA GLN A 261 -20.39 1.84 -2.11
C GLN A 261 -21.25 3.10 -2.08
N TYR A 262 -21.70 3.55 -0.89
CA TYR A 262 -22.39 4.83 -0.73
C TYR A 262 -21.50 5.97 -1.23
N ASN A 263 -20.25 6.05 -0.76
CA ASN A 263 -19.31 7.08 -1.18
C ASN A 263 -19.05 7.06 -2.69
N SER A 264 -18.93 5.88 -3.30
CA SER A 264 -18.72 5.76 -4.75
C SER A 264 -19.84 6.40 -5.57
N VAL A 265 -21.08 6.34 -5.08
CA VAL A 265 -22.22 6.94 -5.76
C VAL A 265 -22.40 8.40 -5.32
N PHE A 266 -22.69 8.65 -4.05
CA PHE A 266 -23.10 9.97 -3.57
C PHE A 266 -21.94 10.97 -3.49
N TYR A 267 -20.77 10.53 -3.04
CA TYR A 267 -19.56 11.35 -2.94
C TYR A 267 -18.59 11.13 -4.12
N GLY A 268 -19.00 10.33 -5.10
CA GLY A 268 -18.26 10.06 -6.33
C GLY A 268 -19.07 10.50 -7.57
N ILE A 269 -19.93 9.62 -8.06
CA ILE A 269 -20.67 9.86 -9.30
C ILE A 269 -21.53 11.14 -9.23
N LEU A 270 -22.26 11.32 -8.14
CA LEU A 270 -23.23 12.42 -7.99
C LEU A 270 -22.62 13.74 -7.56
N LYS A 271 -21.41 13.73 -6.93
CA LYS A 271 -20.79 14.93 -6.34
C LYS A 271 -20.62 16.06 -7.36
N ASP A 272 -20.08 15.75 -8.53
CA ASP A 272 -19.80 16.71 -9.59
C ASP A 272 -20.70 16.45 -10.82
N SER A 273 -21.87 15.85 -10.60
CA SER A 273 -22.81 15.54 -11.66
C SER A 273 -23.54 16.79 -12.14
N PRO A 274 -23.63 17.02 -13.46
CA PRO A 274 -24.49 18.08 -13.99
C PRO A 274 -25.99 17.74 -13.86
N ASN A 275 -26.34 16.45 -13.72
CA ASN A 275 -27.71 15.98 -13.52
C ASN A 275 -27.76 14.75 -12.61
N PRO A 276 -27.65 14.93 -11.27
CA PRO A 276 -27.64 13.82 -10.32
C PRO A 276 -28.89 12.92 -10.37
N LYS A 277 -30.06 13.49 -10.71
CA LYS A 277 -31.31 12.73 -10.83
C LYS A 277 -31.23 11.72 -11.99
N GLN A 278 -30.75 12.17 -13.15
CA GLN A 278 -30.61 11.29 -14.30
C GLN A 278 -29.56 10.18 -14.04
N ASP A 279 -28.42 10.52 -13.43
CA ASP A 279 -27.42 9.53 -13.06
C ASP A 279 -27.99 8.44 -12.14
N LEU A 280 -28.88 8.80 -11.20
CA LEU A 280 -29.56 7.85 -10.33
C LEU A 280 -30.51 6.94 -11.13
N ILE A 281 -31.29 7.51 -12.04
CA ILE A 281 -32.20 6.76 -12.92
C ILE A 281 -31.40 5.76 -13.78
N ASP A 282 -30.27 6.18 -14.37
CA ASP A 282 -29.40 5.33 -15.19
C ASP A 282 -28.81 4.15 -14.39
N MET A 283 -28.62 4.32 -13.08
CA MET A 283 -28.21 3.25 -12.17
C MET A 283 -29.39 2.40 -11.64
N GLY A 284 -30.65 2.77 -11.97
CA GLY A 284 -31.87 2.11 -11.47
C GLY A 284 -32.15 2.43 -9.99
N LEU A 285 -31.87 3.65 -9.58
CA LEU A 285 -32.09 4.20 -8.24
C LEU A 285 -33.16 5.30 -8.27
N ASP A 286 -33.72 5.62 -7.09
CA ASP A 286 -34.76 6.63 -6.96
C ASP A 286 -34.17 8.05 -7.12
N GLU A 287 -34.72 8.88 -7.97
CA GLU A 287 -34.24 10.24 -8.26
C GLU A 287 -34.26 11.17 -7.01
N ASP A 288 -35.12 10.89 -6.04
CA ASP A 288 -35.25 11.68 -4.82
C ASP A 288 -34.05 11.56 -3.89
N MET A 289 -33.19 10.56 -4.11
CA MET A 289 -31.93 10.39 -3.40
C MET A 289 -30.87 11.42 -3.84
N ALA A 290 -31.11 12.20 -4.91
CA ALA A 290 -30.23 13.29 -5.34
C ALA A 290 -30.03 14.38 -4.25
N ALA A 291 -30.92 14.45 -3.26
CA ALA A 291 -30.77 15.33 -2.09
C ALA A 291 -29.50 15.06 -1.25
N ASP A 292 -28.92 13.87 -1.37
CA ASP A 292 -27.70 13.47 -0.66
C ASP A 292 -26.44 13.49 -1.55
N SER A 293 -26.55 14.07 -2.77
CA SER A 293 -25.39 14.25 -3.67
C SER A 293 -24.29 15.06 -3.01
N GLY A 294 -23.04 14.64 -3.15
CA GLY A 294 -21.85 15.29 -2.59
C GLY A 294 -21.61 15.00 -1.10
N LYS A 295 -22.43 14.18 -0.45
CA LYS A 295 -22.26 13.80 0.96
C LYS A 295 -21.53 12.46 1.08
N HIS A 296 -20.49 12.40 1.94
CA HIS A 296 -19.81 11.15 2.27
C HIS A 296 -20.49 10.41 3.43
N ALA A 297 -20.26 9.12 3.60
CA ALA A 297 -20.96 8.25 4.55
C ALA A 297 -20.70 8.53 6.05
N TYR A 298 -19.91 9.55 6.41
CA TYR A 298 -19.40 9.80 7.75
C TYR A 298 -19.82 11.17 8.33
N LEU A 299 -20.84 11.84 7.75
CA LEU A 299 -21.43 13.04 8.30
C LEU A 299 -22.40 12.70 9.44
N ASP A 300 -22.88 13.73 10.16
CA ASP A 300 -23.93 13.52 11.16
C ASP A 300 -25.21 13.01 10.49
N LYS A 301 -25.97 12.15 11.20
CA LYS A 301 -27.20 11.56 10.66
C LYS A 301 -28.24 12.59 10.26
N SER A 302 -28.25 13.75 10.92
CA SER A 302 -29.15 14.86 10.64
C SER A 302 -28.90 15.56 9.30
N GLU A 303 -27.70 15.37 8.72
CA GLU A 303 -27.34 15.99 7.45
C GLU A 303 -27.90 15.26 6.22
N TYR A 304 -28.41 14.03 6.39
CA TYR A 304 -28.90 13.24 5.28
C TYR A 304 -30.43 13.28 5.18
N LYS A 305 -30.92 13.18 3.95
CA LYS A 305 -32.30 12.78 3.70
C LYS A 305 -32.49 11.30 4.03
N TYR A 306 -31.51 10.47 3.62
CA TYR A 306 -31.46 9.04 3.86
C TYR A 306 -30.12 8.67 4.48
N PRO A 307 -30.02 8.52 5.82
CA PRO A 307 -28.74 8.18 6.46
C PRO A 307 -28.13 6.87 5.91
N PRO A 308 -26.84 6.84 5.61
CA PRO A 308 -26.18 5.73 4.89
C PRO A 308 -26.36 4.34 5.51
N ARG A 309 -26.56 4.28 6.83
CA ARG A 309 -26.71 3.04 7.62
C ARG A 309 -28.13 2.81 8.13
N SER A 310 -29.13 3.41 7.49
CA SER A 310 -30.54 3.23 7.83
C SER A 310 -31.18 2.08 7.05
N ASP A 311 -32.29 1.54 7.57
CA ASP A 311 -33.07 0.48 6.89
C ASP A 311 -33.62 0.97 5.55
N ILE A 312 -34.04 2.24 5.46
CA ILE A 312 -34.49 2.87 4.21
C ILE A 312 -33.37 2.87 3.17
N MET A 313 -32.13 3.18 3.59
CA MET A 313 -30.97 3.17 2.67
C MET A 313 -30.66 1.73 2.23
N ASN A 314 -30.80 0.74 3.12
CA ASN A 314 -30.65 -0.67 2.75
C ASN A 314 -31.66 -1.07 1.66
N GLU A 315 -32.92 -0.69 1.81
CA GLU A 315 -33.98 -1.01 0.84
C GLU A 315 -33.83 -0.26 -0.48
N LYS A 316 -33.63 1.07 -0.43
CA LYS A 316 -33.61 1.93 -1.62
C LYS A 316 -32.31 1.88 -2.41
N PHE A 317 -31.19 1.62 -1.75
CA PHE A 317 -29.86 1.72 -2.34
C PHE A 317 -29.04 0.43 -2.27
N HIS A 318 -28.68 -0.05 -1.06
CA HIS A 318 -27.72 -1.16 -0.92
C HIS A 318 -28.24 -2.47 -1.51
N SER A 319 -29.55 -2.75 -1.43
CA SER A 319 -30.18 -3.91 -2.08
C SER A 319 -30.20 -3.84 -3.60
N LYS A 320 -30.17 -2.63 -4.16
CA LYS A 320 -30.28 -2.38 -5.60
C LYS A 320 -28.91 -2.14 -6.25
N MET A 321 -27.91 -1.69 -5.49
CA MET A 321 -26.60 -1.30 -6.02
C MET A 321 -25.59 -2.44 -5.97
N SER A 322 -24.62 -2.43 -6.89
CA SER A 322 -23.52 -3.39 -6.94
C SER A 322 -22.29 -2.76 -7.59
N ASN A 323 -21.11 -3.32 -7.31
CA ASN A 323 -19.87 -2.90 -7.99
C ASN A 323 -19.95 -3.06 -9.52
N GLY A 324 -20.71 -4.05 -10.00
CA GLY A 324 -20.97 -4.22 -11.43
C GLY A 324 -21.73 -3.04 -12.05
N LYS A 325 -22.71 -2.48 -11.34
CA LYS A 325 -23.43 -1.28 -11.79
C LYS A 325 -22.54 -0.03 -11.80
N LEU A 326 -21.64 0.12 -10.80
CA LEU A 326 -20.64 1.20 -10.79
C LEU A 326 -19.75 1.13 -12.03
N ILE A 327 -19.20 -0.05 -12.31
CA ILE A 327 -18.34 -0.26 -13.47
C ILE A 327 -19.12 0.00 -14.77
N LYS A 328 -20.36 -0.52 -14.87
CA LYS A 328 -21.23 -0.30 -16.02
C LYS A 328 -21.48 1.20 -16.25
N PHE A 329 -21.78 1.96 -15.19
CA PHE A 329 -21.97 3.41 -15.29
C PHE A 329 -20.77 4.10 -15.93
N TYR A 330 -19.55 3.83 -15.46
CA TYR A 330 -18.35 4.47 -16.02
C TYR A 330 -18.03 4.00 -17.45
N ILE A 331 -18.35 2.75 -17.82
CA ILE A 331 -18.19 2.25 -19.20
C ILE A 331 -19.16 2.98 -20.15
N THR A 332 -20.39 3.22 -19.72
CA THR A 332 -21.41 3.92 -20.52
C THR A 332 -21.25 5.43 -20.51
N HIS A 333 -20.49 5.99 -19.57
CA HIS A 333 -20.20 7.41 -19.43
C HIS A 333 -18.68 7.70 -19.44
N PRO A 334 -17.97 7.45 -20.57
CA PRO A 334 -16.50 7.50 -20.62
C PRO A 334 -15.93 8.89 -20.30
N LEU A 335 -16.61 9.98 -20.64
CA LEU A 335 -16.15 11.33 -20.26
C LEU A 335 -16.18 11.55 -18.74
N ARG A 336 -17.16 10.95 -18.06
CA ARG A 336 -17.22 10.98 -16.60
C ARG A 336 -16.05 10.18 -15.99
N LEU A 337 -15.71 9.02 -16.58
CA LEU A 337 -14.55 8.27 -16.18
C LEU A 337 -13.25 9.10 -16.31
N VAL A 338 -13.06 9.79 -17.44
CA VAL A 338 -11.89 10.67 -17.63
C VAL A 338 -11.84 11.78 -16.59
N SER A 339 -12.97 12.44 -16.31
CA SER A 339 -13.05 13.50 -15.29
C SER A 339 -12.65 13.00 -13.90
N VAL A 340 -13.20 11.86 -13.45
CA VAL A 340 -12.86 11.31 -12.14
C VAL A 340 -11.42 10.77 -12.07
N MET A 341 -10.87 10.31 -13.19
CA MET A 341 -9.46 9.94 -13.26
C MET A 341 -8.54 11.17 -13.18
N GLU A 342 -8.94 12.31 -13.75
CA GLU A 342 -8.21 13.56 -13.59
C GLU A 342 -8.25 14.04 -12.13
N THR A 343 -9.40 13.94 -11.46
CA THR A 343 -9.49 14.20 -10.01
C THR A 343 -8.58 13.26 -9.21
N THR A 344 -8.50 11.99 -9.60
CA THR A 344 -7.55 11.04 -8.99
C THR A 344 -6.10 11.46 -9.22
N ALA A 345 -5.77 11.92 -10.44
CA ALA A 345 -4.43 12.41 -10.77
C ALA A 345 -4.01 13.61 -9.92
N GLN A 346 -4.93 14.55 -9.67
CA GLN A 346 -4.68 15.72 -8.81
C GLN A 346 -4.32 15.36 -7.37
N ASN A 347 -4.73 14.19 -6.90
CA ASN A 347 -4.42 13.65 -5.58
C ASN A 347 -3.24 12.66 -5.56
N ALA A 348 -2.60 12.42 -6.71
CA ALA A 348 -1.46 11.52 -6.81
C ALA A 348 -0.17 12.17 -6.27
N PHE A 349 0.88 11.35 -6.22
CA PHE A 349 2.25 11.75 -5.90
C PHE A 349 2.48 12.27 -4.48
N THR A 350 1.55 12.05 -3.55
CA THR A 350 1.79 12.27 -2.12
C THR A 350 1.39 11.04 -1.30
N ASN A 351 2.22 10.69 -0.31
CA ASN A 351 1.92 9.70 0.72
C ASN A 351 1.68 10.38 2.09
N LYS A 352 1.77 11.71 2.16
CA LYS A 352 1.49 12.47 3.38
C LYS A 352 0.03 12.29 3.78
N ILE A 353 -0.19 12.05 5.05
CA ILE A 353 -1.51 11.95 5.66
C ILE A 353 -1.66 13.16 6.60
N ASN A 354 -2.73 13.93 6.42
CA ASN A 354 -3.03 15.11 7.23
C ASN A 354 -3.63 14.72 8.60
N LEU A 355 -3.00 13.79 9.29
CA LEU A 355 -3.40 13.24 10.58
C LEU A 355 -2.14 13.02 11.44
N GLY A 356 -1.22 13.99 11.45
CA GLY A 356 -0.02 13.90 12.25
C GLY A 356 -0.31 13.92 13.76
N THR A 357 0.53 13.27 14.53
CA THR A 357 0.47 13.30 15.98
C THR A 357 1.86 13.39 16.60
N PHE A 358 1.95 14.14 17.70
CA PHE A 358 3.13 14.32 18.54
C PHE A 358 2.76 14.14 20.00
N GLU A 359 3.76 13.96 20.86
CA GLU A 359 3.54 14.00 22.31
C GLU A 359 3.07 15.40 22.75
N LYS A 360 2.04 15.45 23.60
CA LYS A 360 1.40 16.70 24.09
C LYS A 360 2.38 17.70 24.69
N LYS A 361 3.45 17.20 25.35
CA LYS A 361 4.47 18.05 25.97
C LYS A 361 5.15 19.02 25.01
N TYR A 362 5.07 18.79 23.69
CA TYR A 362 5.66 19.68 22.68
C TYR A 362 4.70 20.76 22.19
N GLY A 363 3.44 20.79 22.64
CA GLY A 363 2.48 21.86 22.38
C GLY A 363 1.94 21.94 20.95
N TYR A 364 2.14 20.91 20.13
CA TYR A 364 1.55 20.88 18.77
C TYR A 364 0.04 20.68 18.83
N ALA A 365 -0.66 21.34 17.91
CA ALA A 365 -2.08 21.12 17.71
C ALA A 365 -2.37 19.71 17.16
N PRO A 366 -3.54 19.12 17.41
CA PRO A 366 -3.97 17.88 16.75
C PRO A 366 -3.84 17.97 15.23
N ASN A 367 -3.55 16.84 14.57
CA ASN A 367 -3.34 16.72 13.13
C ASN A 367 -2.12 17.45 12.55
N THR A 368 -1.27 18.06 13.38
CA THR A 368 -0.02 18.65 12.89
C THR A 368 0.91 17.56 12.39
N SER A 369 1.41 17.73 11.18
CA SER A 369 2.40 16.84 10.55
C SER A 369 3.69 17.58 10.29
N SER A 370 4.83 16.95 10.60
CA SER A 370 6.16 17.47 10.31
C SER A 370 7.10 16.32 9.99
N TYR A 371 7.26 16.05 8.71
CA TYR A 371 8.10 14.94 8.26
C TYR A 371 9.55 15.39 8.16
N ARG A 372 10.46 14.50 8.57
CA ARG A 372 11.90 14.65 8.43
C ARG A 372 12.41 13.71 7.36
N PHE A 373 13.47 14.07 6.65
CA PHE A 373 14.01 13.28 5.55
C PHE A 373 12.97 13.03 4.44
N ASP A 374 12.23 14.04 4.09
CA ASP A 374 11.11 13.98 3.13
C ASP A 374 11.46 14.59 1.75
N LEU A 375 12.76 14.73 1.43
CA LEU A 375 13.24 15.32 0.17
C LEU A 375 12.56 14.69 -1.05
N TRP A 376 12.47 13.35 -1.11
CA TRP A 376 11.82 12.67 -2.23
C TRP A 376 10.33 12.95 -2.30
N GLU A 377 9.65 12.93 -1.17
CA GLU A 377 8.23 13.25 -1.09
C GLU A 377 7.97 14.66 -1.62
N ASN A 378 8.76 15.62 -1.19
CA ASN A 378 8.64 17.01 -1.67
C ASN A 378 8.91 17.12 -3.18
N ILE A 379 9.91 16.41 -3.72
CA ILE A 379 10.15 16.38 -5.18
C ILE A 379 8.95 15.75 -5.89
N ARG A 380 8.43 14.62 -5.39
CA ARG A 380 7.33 13.88 -6.01
C ARG A 380 6.04 14.70 -6.00
N GLU A 381 5.74 15.42 -4.94
CA GLU A 381 4.56 16.29 -4.84
C GLU A 381 4.52 17.42 -5.88
N HIS A 382 5.67 17.80 -6.43
CA HIS A 382 5.78 18.82 -7.49
C HIS A 382 5.69 18.22 -8.91
N LEU A 383 5.57 16.90 -9.06
CA LEU A 383 5.32 16.29 -10.36
C LEU A 383 3.95 16.72 -10.92
N PRO A 384 3.79 16.80 -12.25
CA PRO A 384 2.51 17.15 -12.85
C PRO A 384 1.41 16.16 -12.45
N LYS A 385 0.39 16.64 -11.76
CA LYS A 385 -0.73 15.85 -11.23
C LYS A 385 -1.86 15.76 -12.27
N THR A 386 -1.57 15.25 -13.45
CA THR A 386 -2.50 15.15 -14.59
C THR A 386 -2.38 13.79 -15.28
N LEU A 387 -3.45 13.36 -15.93
CA LEU A 387 -3.43 12.14 -16.76
C LEU A 387 -2.41 12.25 -17.90
N PHE A 388 -2.22 13.47 -18.43
CA PHE A 388 -1.24 13.73 -19.48
C PHE A 388 0.20 13.42 -19.05
N PHE A 389 0.53 13.48 -17.77
CA PHE A 389 1.84 13.07 -17.24
C PHE A 389 1.85 11.58 -16.81
N ILE A 390 0.80 11.13 -16.12
CA ILE A 390 0.74 9.78 -15.54
C ILE A 390 0.73 8.71 -16.64
N ILE A 391 -0.14 8.86 -17.65
CA ILE A 391 -0.29 7.85 -18.72
C ILE A 391 1.01 7.65 -19.50
N PRO A 392 1.69 8.68 -20.02
CA PRO A 392 2.99 8.51 -20.68
C PRO A 392 4.07 7.94 -19.77
N SER A 393 4.10 8.31 -18.48
CA SER A 393 5.09 7.79 -17.53
C SER A 393 4.96 6.28 -17.37
N TYR A 394 3.74 5.78 -17.15
CA TYR A 394 3.49 4.35 -17.04
C TYR A 394 3.65 3.61 -18.37
N ALA A 395 3.33 4.25 -19.50
CA ALA A 395 3.61 3.70 -20.82
C ALA A 395 5.12 3.49 -21.03
N VAL A 396 5.96 4.46 -20.62
CA VAL A 396 7.43 4.31 -20.65
C VAL A 396 7.88 3.15 -19.76
N PHE A 397 7.35 3.01 -18.55
CA PHE A 397 7.68 1.88 -17.67
C PHE A 397 7.30 0.54 -18.29
N LEU A 398 6.10 0.43 -18.90
CA LEU A 398 5.69 -0.79 -19.59
C LEU A 398 6.57 -1.08 -20.81
N LEU A 399 6.94 -0.07 -21.59
CA LEU A 399 7.87 -0.22 -22.71
C LEU A 399 9.24 -0.74 -22.24
N ILE A 400 9.75 -0.23 -21.12
CA ILE A 400 10.97 -0.76 -20.49
C ILE A 400 10.79 -2.24 -20.17
N GLY A 401 9.68 -2.63 -19.55
CA GLY A 401 9.35 -4.02 -19.24
C GLY A 401 9.32 -4.91 -20.49
N ILE A 402 8.69 -4.45 -21.57
CA ILE A 402 8.62 -5.15 -22.85
C ILE A 402 10.02 -5.31 -23.48
N VAL A 403 10.84 -4.26 -23.45
CA VAL A 403 12.23 -4.32 -23.92
C VAL A 403 13.05 -5.31 -23.08
N MET A 404 12.84 -5.33 -21.77
CA MET A 404 13.47 -6.32 -20.90
C MET A 404 13.03 -7.75 -21.24
N LEU A 405 11.76 -7.99 -21.55
CA LEU A 405 11.25 -9.29 -21.99
C LEU A 405 11.90 -9.73 -23.31
N LYS A 406 11.94 -8.85 -24.32
CA LYS A 406 12.59 -9.12 -25.61
C LYS A 406 14.08 -9.48 -25.44
N LYS A 407 14.75 -8.86 -24.46
CA LYS A 407 16.15 -9.18 -24.09
C LYS A 407 16.28 -10.40 -23.16
N LYS A 408 15.21 -11.14 -22.93
CA LYS A 408 15.16 -12.30 -22.02
C LYS A 408 15.71 -12.01 -20.62
N ASN A 409 15.47 -10.78 -20.13
CA ASN A 409 15.88 -10.39 -18.79
C ASN A 409 14.95 -11.05 -17.77
N ARG A 410 15.50 -11.83 -16.86
CA ARG A 410 14.78 -12.57 -15.82
C ARG A 410 13.96 -11.69 -14.86
N TYR A 411 14.28 -10.40 -14.77
CA TYR A 411 13.54 -9.46 -13.91
C TYR A 411 12.41 -8.71 -14.65
N ALA A 412 12.18 -8.99 -15.93
CA ALA A 412 11.16 -8.31 -16.71
C ALA A 412 9.75 -8.55 -16.18
N VAL A 413 9.42 -9.81 -15.86
CA VAL A 413 8.08 -10.17 -15.38
C VAL A 413 7.79 -9.55 -14.02
N PRO A 414 8.65 -9.67 -12.97
CA PRO A 414 8.45 -8.97 -11.72
C PRO A 414 8.32 -7.45 -11.88
N PHE A 415 9.09 -6.84 -12.76
CA PHE A 415 9.00 -5.40 -13.03
C PHE A 415 7.65 -5.01 -13.63
N ILE A 416 7.20 -5.68 -14.70
CA ILE A 416 5.89 -5.44 -15.32
C ILE A 416 4.78 -5.64 -14.30
N PHE A 417 4.89 -6.66 -13.46
CA PHE A 417 3.91 -6.94 -12.42
C PHE A 417 3.77 -5.77 -11.44
N VAL A 418 4.87 -5.19 -10.95
CA VAL A 418 4.85 -4.01 -10.08
C VAL A 418 4.18 -2.83 -10.76
N ILE A 419 4.50 -2.57 -12.03
CA ILE A 419 3.90 -1.46 -12.79
C ILE A 419 2.40 -1.67 -12.99
N LEU A 420 1.96 -2.89 -13.32
CA LEU A 420 0.54 -3.22 -13.45
C LEU A 420 -0.20 -3.09 -12.12
N MET A 421 0.41 -3.48 -10.99
CA MET A 421 -0.18 -3.27 -9.67
C MET A 421 -0.43 -1.78 -9.40
N GLY A 422 0.52 -0.90 -9.73
CA GLY A 422 0.34 0.54 -9.64
C GLY A 422 -0.80 1.05 -10.51
N LEU A 423 -0.83 0.64 -11.78
CA LEU A 423 -1.89 1.04 -12.72
C LEU A 423 -3.29 0.64 -12.24
N ILE A 424 -3.43 -0.56 -11.66
CA ILE A 424 -4.71 -1.03 -11.13
C ILE A 424 -5.13 -0.24 -9.89
N GLN A 425 -4.17 0.18 -9.06
CA GLN A 425 -4.46 1.00 -7.89
C GLN A 425 -4.85 2.44 -8.22
N PHE A 426 -4.57 2.92 -9.42
CA PHE A 426 -4.86 4.31 -9.79
C PHE A 426 -6.38 4.61 -9.85
N PRO A 427 -7.24 3.82 -10.53
CA PRO A 427 -8.67 4.07 -10.57
C PRO A 427 -9.42 3.69 -9.28
N MET A 428 -8.84 2.81 -8.46
CA MET A 428 -9.51 2.20 -7.31
C MET A 428 -10.02 3.18 -6.25
N PRO A 429 -9.27 4.26 -5.87
CA PRO A 429 -9.75 5.18 -4.85
C PRO A 429 -11.08 5.82 -5.20
N TYR A 430 -11.18 6.42 -6.36
CA TYR A 430 -12.38 7.16 -6.76
C TYR A 430 -13.55 6.22 -7.11
N ILE A 431 -13.30 5.20 -7.92
CA ILE A 431 -14.35 4.24 -8.28
C ILE A 431 -14.87 3.48 -7.05
N GLY A 432 -13.98 3.13 -6.11
CA GLY A 432 -14.30 2.31 -4.95
C GLY A 432 -14.74 3.07 -3.70
N ASN A 433 -14.50 4.40 -3.61
CA ASN A 433 -14.84 5.19 -2.43
C ASN A 433 -15.13 6.67 -2.73
N GLY A 434 -15.41 7.01 -4.00
CA GLY A 434 -15.65 8.40 -4.39
C GLY A 434 -14.47 9.31 -4.08
N ALA A 435 -14.75 10.57 -3.73
CA ALA A 435 -13.73 11.54 -3.41
C ALA A 435 -13.12 11.40 -1.99
N ALA A 436 -13.49 10.35 -1.25
CA ALA A 436 -13.01 10.15 0.12
C ALA A 436 -11.60 9.56 0.14
N ASP A 437 -10.67 10.21 0.86
CA ASP A 437 -9.31 9.71 1.15
C ASP A 437 -8.48 9.27 -0.08
N ILE A 438 -8.65 9.90 -1.24
CA ILE A 438 -8.01 9.50 -2.51
C ILE A 438 -6.49 9.39 -2.34
N SER A 439 -5.82 10.42 -1.81
CA SER A 439 -4.35 10.43 -1.64
C SER A 439 -3.86 9.27 -0.78
N LYS A 440 -4.55 8.99 0.34
CA LYS A 440 -4.23 7.88 1.25
C LYS A 440 -4.37 6.51 0.56
N GLN A 441 -5.31 6.38 -0.36
CA GLN A 441 -5.55 5.13 -1.10
C GLN A 441 -4.60 4.95 -2.29
N LEU A 442 -4.01 6.03 -2.83
CA LEU A 442 -3.01 5.99 -3.90
C LEU A 442 -1.61 5.55 -3.42
N PHE A 443 -1.46 5.13 -2.18
CA PHE A 443 -0.17 4.80 -1.58
C PHE A 443 0.65 3.80 -2.43
N LEU A 444 0.05 2.67 -2.85
CA LEU A 444 0.77 1.68 -3.68
C LEU A 444 0.99 2.15 -5.13
N PHE A 445 0.11 2.99 -5.66
CA PHE A 445 0.35 3.65 -6.95
C PHE A 445 1.65 4.47 -6.89
N ASN A 446 1.81 5.29 -5.84
CA ASN A 446 3.00 6.11 -5.64
C ASN A 446 4.27 5.24 -5.47
N ILE A 447 4.22 4.17 -4.66
CA ILE A 447 5.34 3.24 -4.47
C ILE A 447 5.70 2.52 -5.79
N SER A 448 4.70 2.13 -6.59
CA SER A 448 4.92 1.52 -7.91
C SER A 448 5.60 2.49 -8.88
N PHE A 449 5.18 3.75 -8.89
CA PHE A 449 5.83 4.81 -9.67
C PHE A 449 7.29 5.00 -9.25
N ASP A 450 7.55 5.08 -7.95
CA ASP A 450 8.91 5.19 -7.38
C ASP A 450 9.79 4.00 -7.82
N PHE A 451 9.22 2.80 -7.86
CA PHE A 451 9.93 1.60 -8.33
C PHE A 451 10.22 1.66 -9.84
N GLY A 452 9.23 2.09 -10.64
CA GLY A 452 9.40 2.29 -12.08
C GLY A 452 10.52 3.27 -12.41
N LEU A 453 10.52 4.41 -11.72
CA LEU A 453 11.56 5.43 -11.85
C LEU A 453 12.94 4.92 -11.40
N THR A 454 12.98 4.16 -10.31
CA THR A 454 14.24 3.55 -9.81
C THR A 454 14.86 2.60 -10.83
N VAL A 455 14.05 1.77 -11.48
CA VAL A 455 14.54 0.88 -12.55
C VAL A 455 15.01 1.67 -13.77
N LEU A 456 14.31 2.73 -14.15
CA LEU A 456 14.73 3.63 -15.23
C LEU A 456 16.12 4.25 -14.94
N ILE A 457 16.29 4.85 -13.77
CA ILE A 457 17.56 5.45 -13.33
C ILE A 457 18.67 4.40 -13.26
N TYR A 458 18.38 3.22 -12.73
CA TYR A 458 19.33 2.11 -12.75
C TYR A 458 19.81 1.77 -14.17
N MET A 459 18.88 1.66 -15.13
CA MET A 459 19.24 1.35 -16.51
C MET A 459 20.10 2.45 -17.16
N LEU A 460 19.80 3.72 -16.87
CA LEU A 460 20.61 4.85 -17.31
C LEU A 460 22.04 4.77 -16.74
N PHE A 461 22.18 4.61 -15.43
CA PHE A 461 23.46 4.54 -14.75
C PHE A 461 24.28 3.33 -15.21
N LYS A 462 23.64 2.18 -15.39
CA LYS A 462 24.28 0.98 -15.95
C LYS A 462 24.81 1.20 -17.35
N THR A 463 24.06 1.91 -18.19
CA THR A 463 24.47 2.22 -19.57
C THR A 463 25.65 3.19 -19.59
N VAL A 464 25.60 4.26 -18.77
CA VAL A 464 26.70 5.20 -18.62
C VAL A 464 27.96 4.50 -18.08
N SER A 465 27.82 3.68 -17.05
CA SER A 465 28.92 2.89 -16.47
C SER A 465 29.64 2.04 -17.53
N LYS A 466 28.89 1.32 -18.37
CA LYS A 466 29.46 0.52 -19.46
C LYS A 466 30.19 1.37 -20.52
N LYS A 467 29.69 2.55 -20.85
CA LYS A 467 30.36 3.47 -21.80
C LYS A 467 31.68 3.96 -21.21
N LEU A 468 31.71 4.33 -19.93
CA LEU A 468 32.93 4.78 -19.24
C LEU A 468 33.98 3.67 -19.19
N SER A 469 33.62 2.43 -18.83
CA SER A 469 34.53 1.31 -18.80
C SER A 469 35.15 1.00 -20.16
N LYS A 470 34.38 1.08 -21.26
CA LYS A 470 34.87 0.88 -22.64
C LYS A 470 35.81 2.02 -23.08
N LYS A 471 35.61 3.26 -22.62
CA LYS A 471 36.49 4.39 -22.96
C LYS A 471 37.85 4.25 -22.28
N ILE A 472 37.86 3.81 -21.03
CA ILE A 472 39.09 3.57 -20.26
C ILE A 472 39.90 2.42 -20.92
N SER A 473 39.25 1.30 -21.30
CA SER A 473 39.93 0.15 -21.94
C SER A 473 40.43 0.42 -23.38
N LYS A 474 40.00 1.51 -24.03
CA LYS A 474 40.50 1.93 -25.34
C LYS A 474 41.69 2.89 -25.24
N ASN A 475 41.84 3.53 -24.08
CA ASN A 475 42.91 4.51 -23.83
C ASN A 475 44.07 3.93 -23.00
N SER A 476 43.93 2.67 -22.52
CA SER A 476 44.97 1.84 -21.90
C SER A 476 45.48 0.80 -22.93
#